data_2361295e27d6abc91e0b5d450a6acd05
#
_entry.id   2361295e27d6abc91e0b5d450a6acd05
#
_cell.length_a   1.000
_cell.length_b   1.000
_cell.length_c   1.000
_cell.angle_alpha   90.00
_cell.angle_beta   90.00
_cell.angle_gamma   90.00
#
_symmetry.space_group_name_H-M   'P 1'
#
loop_
_entity.id
_entity.type
_entity.pdbx_description
1 polymer ?
#
loop_
_entity_poly.entity_id
_entity_poly.type
_entity_poly.pdbx_seq_one_letter_code
_entity_poly.pdbx_strand_id
1 'polypeptide(L)'
;VIFSWYLELKESDAAPQIYQSVRTLLSKVSLYRLDYLEKTRDILRDLYQGLVPAKLRQSLGEFYTPDWLVDITLEKVETSALLEQRVLDPTCGSGAFLLAIIRKKRELAVKAGWSSKEILNNICSTVWGFDLNPLAVQTARVNFLIEIADLLKDNPGYSFEVPILLADAIYSPAALPDKNEDIVEYNIGSQIANLNILLPRDLALDRNRLDKIFKYMEVGVESDKSFEYVEAQLINYALIQSHESTAWSKPLKHTYNQVLDLHRKNWNGIWFKIVRNFFWSATAGQFDLVVGNPPWVRWSKLPDLYRARVKPTCEHYGIF
;
A
#
# COMPACT_ATOMS: atom_id res chain seq x y z
N VAL A 1 4.13 7.75 -11.51
CA VAL A 1 3.85 8.50 -10.27
C VAL A 1 2.51 9.21 -10.43
N ILE A 2 1.51 8.93 -9.55
CA ILE A 2 0.14 9.49 -9.65
C ILE A 2 0.16 11.03 -9.71
N PHE A 3 1.17 11.67 -9.15
CA PHE A 3 1.28 13.11 -9.03
C PHE A 3 2.35 13.75 -9.93
N SER A 4 2.83 13.05 -10.96
CA SER A 4 3.82 13.61 -11.90
C SER A 4 3.20 14.24 -13.16
N TRP A 5 1.89 14.14 -13.33
CA TRP A 5 1.16 14.67 -14.49
C TRP A 5 1.49 16.14 -14.80
N TYR A 6 1.78 16.95 -13.78
CA TYR A 6 2.16 18.37 -13.96
C TYR A 6 3.56 18.53 -14.58
N LEU A 7 4.41 17.50 -14.55
CA LEU A 7 5.71 17.54 -15.19
C LEU A 7 5.60 17.36 -16.72
N GLU A 8 4.53 16.74 -17.18
CA GLU A 8 4.23 16.51 -18.60
C GLU A 8 3.65 17.77 -19.26
N LEU A 9 3.25 18.76 -18.46
CA LEU A 9 2.63 20.01 -18.94
C LEU A 9 3.65 21.09 -19.31
N LYS A 10 4.93 20.77 -19.46
CA LYS A 10 6.01 21.75 -19.74
C LYS A 10 5.74 22.65 -20.95
N GLU A 11 4.99 22.18 -21.93
CA GLU A 11 4.69 22.89 -23.18
C GLU A 11 3.22 23.39 -23.24
N SER A 12 2.46 23.29 -22.16
CA SER A 12 1.08 23.76 -22.13
C SER A 12 0.98 25.20 -21.61
N ASP A 13 -0.03 25.97 -22.08
CA ASP A 13 -0.33 27.32 -21.60
C ASP A 13 -0.67 27.37 -20.10
N ALA A 14 -1.06 26.25 -19.51
CA ALA A 14 -1.37 26.11 -18.09
C ALA A 14 -0.12 25.88 -17.22
N ALA A 15 1.03 25.53 -17.81
CA ALA A 15 2.25 25.21 -17.06
C ALA A 15 2.68 26.32 -16.10
N PRO A 16 2.72 27.63 -16.48
CA PRO A 16 3.13 28.69 -15.58
C PRO A 16 2.25 28.80 -14.33
N GLN A 17 0.92 28.65 -14.48
CA GLN A 17 -0.05 28.75 -13.38
C GLN A 17 0.11 27.55 -12.43
N ILE A 18 0.33 26.36 -12.96
CA ILE A 18 0.54 25.13 -12.17
C ILE A 18 1.86 25.24 -11.41
N TYR A 19 2.95 25.67 -12.04
CA TYR A 19 4.23 25.88 -11.36
C TYR A 19 4.11 26.95 -10.25
N GLN A 20 3.39 28.02 -10.49
CA GLN A 20 3.16 29.05 -9.47
C GLN A 20 2.35 28.47 -8.29
N SER A 21 1.32 27.68 -8.55
CA SER A 21 0.50 27.04 -7.52
C SER A 21 1.30 26.05 -6.68
N VAL A 22 2.11 25.19 -7.33
CA VAL A 22 3.01 24.24 -6.65
C VAL A 22 4.06 24.97 -5.81
N ARG A 23 4.67 26.04 -6.36
CA ARG A 23 5.64 26.86 -5.65
C ARG A 23 5.04 27.54 -4.42
N THR A 24 3.83 28.06 -4.54
CA THR A 24 3.08 28.67 -3.43
C THR A 24 2.75 27.62 -2.36
N LEU A 25 2.33 26.43 -2.77
CA LEU A 25 2.08 25.33 -1.85
C LEU A 25 3.36 24.95 -1.09
N LEU A 26 4.45 24.72 -1.80
CA LEU A 26 5.74 24.37 -1.19
C LEU A 26 6.23 25.44 -0.23
N SER A 27 6.10 26.74 -0.58
CA SER A 27 6.48 27.83 0.31
C SER A 27 5.63 27.88 1.59
N LYS A 28 4.33 27.54 1.49
CA LYS A 28 3.46 27.44 2.67
C LYS A 28 3.79 26.23 3.53
N VAL A 29 4.00 25.07 2.90
CA VAL A 29 4.36 23.83 3.64
C VAL A 29 5.72 23.98 4.34
N SER A 30 6.69 24.68 3.74
CA SER A 30 8.01 24.92 4.33
C SER A 30 7.98 25.78 5.60
N LEU A 31 6.88 26.48 5.87
CA LEU A 31 6.69 27.23 7.12
C LEU A 31 6.36 26.31 8.32
N TYR A 32 5.91 25.07 8.06
CA TYR A 32 5.63 24.11 9.11
C TYR A 32 6.89 23.34 9.47
N ARG A 33 7.23 23.37 10.75
CA ARG A 33 8.32 22.56 11.32
C ARG A 33 7.76 21.23 11.77
N LEU A 34 7.88 20.21 10.92
CA LEU A 34 7.38 18.86 11.19
C LEU A 34 8.23 18.10 12.23
N ASP A 35 9.46 18.56 12.46
CA ASP A 35 10.41 18.01 13.43
C ASP A 35 10.13 18.41 14.90
N TYR A 36 9.13 19.26 15.13
CA TYR A 36 8.79 19.79 16.48
C TYR A 36 7.44 19.33 17.00
N LEU A 37 6.81 18.37 16.36
CA LEU A 37 5.48 17.93 16.75
C LEU A 37 5.58 16.90 17.88
N GLU A 38 5.62 17.39 19.14
CA GLU A 38 5.50 16.53 20.34
C GLU A 38 4.22 15.68 20.36
N LYS A 39 3.21 16.09 19.61
CA LYS A 39 1.99 15.33 19.31
C LYS A 39 1.62 15.57 17.87
N THR A 40 2.08 14.70 16.99
CA THR A 40 1.65 14.69 15.60
C THR A 40 0.15 14.38 15.58
N ARG A 41 -0.67 15.43 15.51
CA ARG A 41 -2.07 15.25 15.13
C ARG A 41 -2.09 14.85 13.68
N ASP A 42 -3.08 14.07 13.31
CA ASP A 42 -3.30 13.71 11.91
C ASP A 42 -3.76 14.96 11.13
N ILE A 43 -2.78 15.82 10.78
CA ILE A 43 -3.01 17.09 10.09
C ILE A 43 -3.65 16.84 8.73
N LEU A 44 -3.25 15.75 8.06
CA LEU A 44 -3.77 15.40 6.74
C LEU A 44 -5.19 14.85 6.83
N ARG A 45 -5.59 14.27 7.96
CA ARG A 45 -6.98 13.88 8.23
C ARG A 45 -7.91 15.09 8.17
N ASP A 46 -7.56 16.15 8.87
CA ASP A 46 -8.38 17.35 8.94
C ASP A 46 -8.48 18.02 7.56
N LEU A 47 -7.38 18.06 6.83
CA LEU A 47 -7.36 18.53 5.44
C LEU A 47 -8.27 17.68 4.53
N TYR A 48 -8.15 16.36 4.61
CA TYR A 48 -8.97 15.44 3.82
C TYR A 48 -10.46 15.58 4.17
N GLN A 49 -10.80 15.66 5.46
CA GLN A 49 -12.18 15.86 5.91
C GLN A 49 -12.77 17.19 5.43
N GLY A 50 -11.94 18.20 5.28
CA GLY A 50 -12.34 19.49 4.73
C GLY A 50 -12.53 19.50 3.20
N LEU A 51 -11.77 18.66 2.48
CA LEU A 51 -11.80 18.61 1.01
C LEU A 51 -12.84 17.63 0.47
N VAL A 52 -13.09 16.52 1.15
CA VAL A 52 -14.01 15.46 0.69
C VAL A 52 -15.38 15.60 1.36
N PRO A 53 -16.46 15.77 0.58
CA PRO A 53 -17.81 15.93 1.12
C PRO A 53 -18.22 14.75 2.03
N ALA A 54 -18.87 15.05 3.15
CA ALA A 54 -19.30 14.04 4.13
C ALA A 54 -20.15 12.92 3.53
N LYS A 55 -21.03 13.24 2.57
CA LYS A 55 -21.86 12.24 1.87
C LYS A 55 -21.01 11.23 1.09
N LEU A 56 -19.92 11.67 0.46
CA LEU A 56 -19.01 10.78 -0.27
C LEU A 56 -18.25 9.87 0.71
N ARG A 57 -17.73 10.43 1.80
CA ARG A 57 -17.06 9.65 2.85
C ARG A 57 -17.99 8.60 3.48
N GLN A 58 -19.24 8.95 3.75
CA GLN A 58 -20.25 8.02 4.25
C GLN A 58 -20.57 6.88 3.26
N SER A 59 -20.59 7.17 1.94
CA SER A 59 -20.82 6.14 0.91
C SER A 59 -19.65 5.16 0.79
N LEU A 60 -18.44 5.60 1.13
CA LEU A 60 -17.23 4.78 1.17
C LEU A 60 -17.05 4.04 2.52
N GLY A 61 -17.90 4.35 3.51
CA GLY A 61 -17.76 3.82 4.88
C GLY A 61 -16.54 4.37 5.62
N GLU A 62 -16.01 5.50 5.17
CA GLU A 62 -14.81 6.14 5.75
C GLU A 62 -15.18 6.96 6.99
N PHE A 63 -14.99 6.36 8.14
CA PHE A 63 -15.11 7.02 9.43
C PHE A 63 -13.74 7.06 10.10
N TYR A 64 -13.17 8.25 10.22
CA TYR A 64 -11.92 8.43 10.95
C TYR A 64 -12.10 8.13 12.42
N THR A 65 -11.18 7.37 12.97
CA THR A 65 -11.19 6.99 14.38
C THR A 65 -10.72 8.16 15.23
N PRO A 66 -11.52 8.65 16.19
CA PRO A 66 -11.08 9.68 17.12
C PRO A 66 -9.93 9.19 18.01
N ASP A 67 -9.02 10.08 18.38
CA ASP A 67 -7.83 9.74 19.18
C ASP A 67 -8.19 9.07 20.51
N TRP A 68 -9.23 9.57 21.20
CA TRP A 68 -9.70 8.98 22.47
C TRP A 68 -10.14 7.51 22.31
N LEU A 69 -10.71 7.14 21.16
CA LEU A 69 -11.13 5.77 20.92
C LEU A 69 -9.92 4.87 20.63
N VAL A 70 -8.92 5.39 19.93
CA VAL A 70 -7.64 4.71 19.72
C VAL A 70 -6.97 4.43 21.07
N ASP A 71 -6.91 5.44 21.95
CA ASP A 71 -6.29 5.35 23.26
C ASP A 71 -6.98 4.27 24.12
N ILE A 72 -8.32 4.31 24.27
CA ILE A 72 -9.09 3.31 25.01
C ILE A 72 -8.92 1.90 24.45
N THR A 73 -8.83 1.78 23.11
CA THR A 73 -8.63 0.47 22.46
C THR A 73 -7.23 -0.07 22.80
N LEU A 74 -6.20 0.77 22.74
CA LEU A 74 -4.83 0.37 23.02
C LEU A 74 -4.54 0.16 24.52
N GLU A 75 -5.33 0.71 25.42
CA GLU A 75 -5.27 0.38 26.86
C GLU A 75 -5.55 -1.11 27.13
N LYS A 76 -6.32 -1.76 26.25
CA LYS A 76 -6.62 -3.20 26.36
C LYS A 76 -5.56 -4.09 25.75
N VAL A 77 -4.59 -3.51 25.04
CA VAL A 77 -3.48 -4.26 24.43
C VAL A 77 -2.41 -4.53 25.50
N GLU A 78 -2.03 -5.79 25.62
CA GLU A 78 -0.92 -6.15 26.51
C GLU A 78 0.38 -5.56 25.99
N THR A 79 1.02 -4.72 26.80
CA THR A 79 2.21 -3.97 26.39
C THR A 79 3.52 -4.72 26.63
N SER A 80 3.51 -5.80 27.42
CA SER A 80 4.71 -6.56 27.80
C SER A 80 5.47 -7.14 26.58
N ALA A 81 4.73 -7.61 25.56
CA ALA A 81 5.29 -8.18 24.35
C ALA A 81 5.23 -7.26 23.13
N LEU A 82 4.68 -6.05 23.26
CA LEU A 82 4.37 -5.19 22.10
C LEU A 82 5.61 -4.86 21.25
N LEU A 83 6.79 -4.75 21.84
CA LEU A 83 8.04 -4.49 21.08
C LEU A 83 8.35 -5.59 20.08
N GLU A 84 8.10 -6.84 20.43
CA GLU A 84 8.40 -8.01 19.61
C GLU A 84 7.26 -8.33 18.63
N GLN A 85 6.05 -7.89 18.94
CA GLN A 85 4.86 -8.19 18.16
C GLN A 85 4.85 -7.46 16.82
N ARG A 86 4.43 -8.20 15.78
CA ARG A 86 4.05 -7.64 14.50
C ARG A 86 2.58 -7.22 14.56
N VAL A 87 2.32 -5.97 14.25
CA VAL A 87 1.01 -5.34 14.37
C VAL A 87 0.47 -4.96 13.00
N LEU A 88 -0.80 -5.26 12.75
CA LEU A 88 -1.51 -4.88 11.54
C LEU A 88 -2.76 -4.06 11.88
N ASP A 89 -2.91 -2.93 11.19
CA ASP A 89 -4.22 -2.29 10.99
C ASP A 89 -4.70 -2.63 9.55
N PRO A 90 -5.69 -3.52 9.39
CA PRO A 90 -6.13 -3.99 8.08
C PRO A 90 -6.98 -2.97 7.30
N THR A 91 -7.35 -1.86 7.92
CA THR A 91 -8.19 -0.78 7.36
C THR A 91 -7.75 0.57 7.91
N CYS A 92 -6.46 0.86 7.72
CA CYS A 92 -5.74 1.85 8.50
C CYS A 92 -6.20 3.31 8.29
N GLY A 93 -6.96 3.60 7.23
CA GLY A 93 -7.36 4.97 6.93
C GLY A 93 -6.14 5.90 6.82
N SER A 94 -6.14 6.98 7.56
CA SER A 94 -5.00 7.90 7.69
C SER A 94 -3.89 7.43 8.63
N GLY A 95 -4.07 6.27 9.29
CA GLY A 95 -3.07 5.65 10.16
C GLY A 95 -3.21 5.93 11.65
N ALA A 96 -4.39 6.30 12.16
CA ALA A 96 -4.58 6.67 13.56
C ALA A 96 -4.06 5.61 14.55
N PHE A 97 -4.43 4.34 14.37
CA PHE A 97 -3.91 3.24 15.19
C PHE A 97 -2.42 3.01 14.98
N LEU A 98 -1.92 3.10 13.73
CA LEU A 98 -0.51 2.91 13.42
C LEU A 98 0.36 3.92 14.15
N LEU A 99 -0.02 5.21 14.14
CA LEU A 99 0.71 6.28 14.82
C LEU A 99 0.73 6.06 16.33
N ALA A 100 -0.39 5.68 16.93
CA ALA A 100 -0.47 5.41 18.37
C ALA A 100 0.40 4.20 18.77
N ILE A 101 0.42 3.14 17.94
CA ILE A 101 1.29 1.98 18.15
C ILE A 101 2.77 2.35 18.02
N ILE A 102 3.13 3.15 17.01
CA ILE A 102 4.50 3.62 16.84
C ILE A 102 4.96 4.37 18.10
N ARG A 103 4.15 5.31 18.62
CA ARG A 103 4.44 6.04 19.84
C ARG A 103 4.62 5.12 21.05
N LYS A 104 3.74 4.13 21.18
CA LYS A 104 3.81 3.16 22.28
C LYS A 104 5.06 2.29 22.19
N LYS A 105 5.39 1.79 21.00
CA LYS A 105 6.64 1.03 20.76
C LYS A 105 7.87 1.90 21.04
N ARG A 106 7.90 3.16 20.62
CA ARG A 106 8.99 4.10 20.90
C ARG A 106 9.17 4.30 22.40
N GLU A 107 8.09 4.55 23.14
CA GLU A 107 8.13 4.72 24.59
C GLU A 107 8.73 3.49 25.28
N LEU A 108 8.29 2.29 24.91
CA LEU A 108 8.78 1.04 25.47
C LEU A 108 10.24 0.78 25.09
N ALA A 109 10.63 1.01 23.85
CA ALA A 109 11.99 0.82 23.35
C ALA A 109 12.99 1.77 24.02
N VAL A 110 12.63 3.04 24.22
CA VAL A 110 13.45 4.01 24.96
C VAL A 110 13.62 3.56 26.43
N LYS A 111 12.56 3.08 27.09
CA LYS A 111 12.65 2.50 28.44
C LYS A 111 13.54 1.26 28.50
N ALA A 112 13.58 0.47 27.42
CA ALA A 112 14.43 -0.70 27.28
C ALA A 112 15.89 -0.36 26.87
N GLY A 113 16.21 0.92 26.64
CA GLY A 113 17.57 1.37 26.30
C GLY A 113 17.96 1.14 24.84
N TRP A 114 16.99 0.98 23.93
CA TRP A 114 17.27 0.77 22.51
C TRP A 114 17.83 2.02 21.85
N SER A 115 18.74 1.82 20.90
CA SER A 115 19.25 2.88 20.05
C SER A 115 18.20 3.35 19.06
N SER A 116 18.35 4.58 18.55
CA SER A 116 17.51 5.16 17.48
C SER A 116 17.38 4.23 16.28
N LYS A 117 18.46 3.53 15.89
CA LYS A 117 18.47 2.58 14.77
C LYS A 117 17.66 1.32 15.06
N GLU A 118 17.75 0.78 16.26
CA GLU A 118 16.96 -0.39 16.67
C GLU A 118 15.47 -0.07 16.71
N ILE A 119 15.12 1.11 17.24
CA ILE A 119 13.74 1.62 17.25
C ILE A 119 13.23 1.75 15.81
N LEU A 120 13.99 2.37 14.93
CA LEU A 120 13.62 2.55 13.51
C LEU A 120 13.42 1.20 12.80
N ASN A 121 14.37 0.26 12.98
CA ASN A 121 14.26 -1.08 12.40
C ASN A 121 13.01 -1.81 12.89
N ASN A 122 12.72 -1.74 14.17
CA ASN A 122 11.54 -2.37 14.77
C ASN A 122 10.25 -1.81 14.16
N ILE A 123 10.07 -0.49 14.18
CA ILE A 123 8.87 0.16 13.65
C ILE A 123 8.67 -0.21 12.18
N CYS A 124 9.70 -0.07 11.33
CA CYS A 124 9.60 -0.33 9.91
C CYS A 124 9.33 -1.80 9.55
N SER A 125 9.69 -2.74 10.42
CA SER A 125 9.47 -4.17 10.18
C SER A 125 8.20 -4.73 10.81
N THR A 126 7.70 -4.11 11.89
CA THR A 126 6.63 -4.69 12.70
C THR A 126 5.29 -3.94 12.67
N VAL A 127 5.25 -2.69 12.20
CA VAL A 127 4.00 -1.91 12.18
C VAL A 127 3.48 -1.81 10.74
N TRP A 128 2.39 -2.49 10.45
CA TRP A 128 1.83 -2.63 9.11
C TRP A 128 0.42 -2.06 9.01
N GLY A 129 0.12 -1.46 7.85
CA GLY A 129 -1.21 -0.96 7.55
C GLY A 129 -1.67 -1.34 6.15
N PHE A 130 -2.95 -1.70 6.01
CA PHE A 130 -3.61 -1.90 4.71
C PHE A 130 -4.80 -0.97 4.59
N ASP A 131 -5.09 -0.53 3.37
CA ASP A 131 -6.34 0.15 3.06
C ASP A 131 -6.64 0.02 1.56
N LEU A 132 -7.93 -0.02 1.21
CA LEU A 132 -8.39 -0.03 -0.18
C LEU A 132 -8.40 1.34 -0.85
N ASN A 133 -8.44 2.41 -0.04
CA ASN A 133 -8.45 3.77 -0.54
C ASN A 133 -7.02 4.27 -0.79
N PRO A 134 -6.62 4.53 -2.04
CA PRO A 134 -5.27 4.99 -2.35
C PRO A 134 -4.91 6.33 -1.69
N LEU A 135 -5.90 7.20 -1.45
CA LEU A 135 -5.66 8.48 -0.79
C LEU A 135 -5.42 8.28 0.71
N ALA A 136 -6.18 7.39 1.35
CA ALA A 136 -5.96 6.99 2.75
C ALA A 136 -4.55 6.41 2.94
N VAL A 137 -4.13 5.48 2.05
CA VAL A 137 -2.78 4.90 2.06
C VAL A 137 -1.70 5.97 1.93
N GLN A 138 -1.85 6.94 1.01
CA GLN A 138 -0.87 8.01 0.87
C GLN A 138 -0.82 8.90 2.12
N THR A 139 -1.97 9.23 2.69
CA THR A 139 -2.05 9.99 3.94
C THR A 139 -1.38 9.25 5.08
N ALA A 140 -1.68 7.96 5.26
CA ALA A 140 -1.06 7.13 6.29
C ALA A 140 0.47 7.02 6.12
N ARG A 141 0.95 6.88 4.88
CA ARG A 141 2.40 6.86 4.58
C ARG A 141 3.10 8.16 4.96
N VAL A 142 2.49 9.30 4.65
CA VAL A 142 3.05 10.60 5.02
C VAL A 142 3.04 10.76 6.55
N ASN A 143 1.94 10.42 7.21
CA ASN A 143 1.84 10.46 8.66
C ASN A 143 2.88 9.54 9.33
N PHE A 144 3.07 8.32 8.80
CA PHE A 144 4.10 7.39 9.27
C PHE A 144 5.50 8.01 9.17
N LEU A 145 5.84 8.61 8.02
CA LEU A 145 7.14 9.25 7.81
C LEU A 145 7.35 10.45 8.74
N ILE A 146 6.30 11.25 8.98
CA ILE A 146 6.36 12.36 9.94
C ILE A 146 6.63 11.84 11.36
N GLU A 147 5.95 10.76 11.77
CA GLU A 147 6.07 10.18 13.11
C GLU A 147 7.47 9.62 13.41
N ILE A 148 8.21 9.20 12.38
CA ILE A 148 9.58 8.66 12.52
C ILE A 148 10.66 9.61 11.96
N ALA A 149 10.33 10.86 11.65
CA ALA A 149 11.23 11.79 10.97
C ALA A 149 12.52 12.07 11.75
N ASP A 150 12.43 12.18 13.08
CA ASP A 150 13.59 12.32 13.98
C ASP A 150 14.50 11.09 13.91
N LEU A 151 13.93 9.88 13.95
CA LEU A 151 14.70 8.64 13.84
C LEU A 151 15.43 8.53 12.49
N LEU A 152 14.78 8.96 11.40
CA LEU A 152 15.40 9.02 10.07
C LEU A 152 16.53 10.03 10.00
N LYS A 153 16.38 11.19 10.67
CA LYS A 153 17.41 12.21 10.75
C LYS A 153 18.67 11.70 11.48
N ASP A 154 18.46 10.90 12.54
CA ASP A 154 19.56 10.31 13.29
C ASP A 154 20.25 9.15 12.56
N ASN A 155 19.61 8.58 11.53
CA ASN A 155 20.11 7.45 10.76
C ASN A 155 20.20 7.77 9.26
N PRO A 156 21.06 8.70 8.83
CA PRO A 156 21.19 9.10 7.43
C PRO A 156 21.57 7.90 6.55
N GLY A 157 20.90 7.77 5.40
CA GLY A 157 21.11 6.65 4.48
C GLY A 157 20.36 5.37 4.81
N TYR A 158 19.53 5.36 5.85
CA TYR A 158 18.63 4.23 6.13
C TYR A 158 17.60 4.09 5.02
N SER A 159 17.56 2.90 4.40
CA SER A 159 16.63 2.59 3.31
C SER A 159 15.62 1.57 3.76
N PHE A 160 14.35 1.87 3.57
CA PHE A 160 13.24 0.98 3.89
C PHE A 160 12.04 1.27 2.99
N GLU A 161 11.09 0.36 3.00
CA GLU A 161 9.78 0.57 2.41
C GLU A 161 8.76 0.83 3.51
N VAL A 162 7.95 1.87 3.31
CA VAL A 162 6.87 2.18 4.27
C VAL A 162 5.87 1.02 4.28
N PRO A 163 5.66 0.33 5.42
CA PRO A 163 4.86 -0.89 5.51
C PRO A 163 3.35 -0.61 5.50
N ILE A 164 2.92 0.31 4.64
CA ILE A 164 1.51 0.67 4.46
C ILE A 164 1.16 0.44 3.00
N LEU A 165 0.24 -0.49 2.75
CA LEU A 165 -0.05 -1.02 1.42
C LEU A 165 -1.47 -0.69 0.97
N LEU A 166 -1.60 -0.41 -0.33
CA LEU A 166 -2.90 -0.41 -0.98
C LEU A 166 -3.32 -1.87 -1.16
N ALA A 167 -4.17 -2.37 -0.29
CA ALA A 167 -4.54 -3.78 -0.26
C ALA A 167 -5.97 -3.98 0.24
N ASP A 168 -6.58 -5.07 -0.21
CA ASP A 168 -7.85 -5.55 0.30
C ASP A 168 -7.60 -6.48 1.49
N ALA A 169 -8.13 -6.12 2.65
CA ALA A 169 -7.95 -6.90 3.87
C ALA A 169 -8.75 -8.22 3.87
N ILE A 170 -9.81 -8.29 3.06
CA ILE A 170 -10.69 -9.46 2.98
C ILE A 170 -10.27 -10.38 1.83
N TYR A 171 -9.87 -9.80 0.70
CA TYR A 171 -9.56 -10.54 -0.51
C TYR A 171 -8.07 -10.46 -0.85
N SER A 172 -7.40 -11.60 -0.74
CA SER A 172 -6.05 -11.78 -1.27
C SER A 172 -6.01 -13.08 -2.08
N PRO A 173 -5.84 -13.02 -3.41
CA PRO A 173 -5.87 -14.20 -4.26
C PRO A 173 -4.75 -15.21 -3.94
N ALA A 174 -3.60 -14.71 -3.47
CA ALA A 174 -2.46 -15.56 -3.11
C ALA A 174 -2.64 -16.29 -1.77
N ALA A 175 -3.56 -15.83 -0.92
CA ALA A 175 -3.77 -16.36 0.43
C ALA A 175 -4.95 -17.35 0.54
N LEU A 176 -5.67 -17.64 -0.55
CA LEU A 176 -6.78 -18.61 -0.52
C LEU A 176 -6.22 -20.04 -0.39
N PRO A 177 -6.47 -20.75 0.74
CA PRO A 177 -5.78 -22.00 1.04
C PRO A 177 -6.18 -23.19 0.16
N ASP A 178 -7.37 -23.15 -0.45
CA ASP A 178 -7.96 -24.32 -1.11
C ASP A 178 -7.74 -24.39 -2.63
N LYS A 179 -7.07 -23.42 -3.23
CA LYS A 179 -6.73 -23.47 -4.65
C LYS A 179 -5.33 -24.01 -4.85
N ASN A 180 -5.23 -25.30 -5.19
CA ASN A 180 -4.02 -25.96 -5.71
C ASN A 180 -3.74 -25.55 -7.16
N GLU A 181 -3.89 -24.29 -7.48
CA GLU A 181 -3.63 -23.77 -8.81
C GLU A 181 -2.21 -23.18 -8.85
N ASP A 182 -1.43 -23.57 -9.84
CA ASP A 182 -0.07 -23.06 -10.07
C ASP A 182 -0.07 -21.58 -10.48
N ILE A 183 -1.23 -21.03 -10.87
CA ILE A 183 -1.42 -19.66 -11.32
C ILE A 183 -2.43 -18.97 -10.39
N VAL A 184 -2.09 -17.79 -9.93
CA VAL A 184 -2.97 -16.90 -9.18
C VAL A 184 -3.57 -15.89 -10.16
N GLU A 185 -4.90 -15.79 -10.14
CA GLU A 185 -5.65 -14.84 -10.95
C GLU A 185 -6.23 -13.72 -10.08
N TYR A 186 -6.01 -12.48 -10.50
CA TYR A 186 -6.56 -11.31 -9.84
C TYR A 186 -7.23 -10.36 -10.84
N ASN A 187 -8.54 -10.17 -10.67
CA ASN A 187 -9.32 -9.28 -11.52
C ASN A 187 -9.45 -7.89 -10.87
N ILE A 188 -8.81 -6.89 -11.48
CA ILE A 188 -8.98 -5.49 -11.12
C ILE A 188 -10.06 -4.91 -12.03
N GLY A 189 -11.31 -4.84 -11.52
CA GLY A 189 -12.42 -4.23 -12.21
C GLY A 189 -12.58 -2.76 -11.82
N SER A 190 -12.52 -1.86 -12.78
CA SER A 190 -13.03 -0.50 -12.65
C SER A 190 -14.07 -0.23 -13.74
N GLN A 191 -14.84 0.84 -13.63
CA GLN A 191 -15.77 1.25 -14.70
C GLN A 191 -15.05 1.54 -16.03
N ILE A 192 -13.72 1.64 -16.01
CA ILE A 192 -12.91 2.14 -17.11
C ILE A 192 -12.01 1.05 -17.69
N ALA A 193 -11.53 0.09 -16.87
CA ALA A 193 -10.72 -1.04 -17.33
C ALA A 193 -10.93 -2.29 -16.46
N ASN A 194 -11.03 -3.45 -17.12
CA ASN A 194 -10.93 -4.74 -16.46
C ASN A 194 -9.55 -5.32 -16.76
N LEU A 195 -8.73 -5.43 -15.74
CA LEU A 195 -7.43 -6.11 -15.82
C LEU A 195 -7.55 -7.48 -15.18
N ASN A 196 -7.17 -8.48 -15.93
CA ASN A 196 -7.03 -9.84 -15.42
C ASN A 196 -5.53 -10.14 -15.25
N ILE A 197 -5.04 -10.04 -14.04
CA ILE A 197 -3.65 -10.27 -13.69
C ILE A 197 -3.45 -11.75 -13.40
N LEU A 198 -2.56 -12.38 -14.15
CA LEU A 198 -2.14 -13.76 -13.95
C LEU A 198 -0.70 -13.79 -13.50
N LEU A 199 -0.43 -14.46 -12.39
CA LEU A 199 0.92 -14.66 -11.87
C LEU A 199 1.13 -16.12 -11.47
N PRO A 200 2.34 -16.66 -11.68
CA PRO A 200 2.73 -17.91 -11.04
C PRO A 200 2.60 -17.77 -9.51
N ARG A 201 2.04 -18.79 -8.86
CA ARG A 201 1.80 -18.77 -7.39
C ARG A 201 3.10 -18.57 -6.62
N ASP A 202 4.15 -19.29 -6.98
CA ASP A 202 5.45 -19.20 -6.31
C ASP A 202 6.04 -17.79 -6.40
N LEU A 203 5.88 -17.14 -7.57
CA LEU A 203 6.27 -15.74 -7.75
C LEU A 203 5.40 -14.79 -6.93
N ALA A 204 4.08 -15.01 -6.90
CA ALA A 204 3.15 -14.17 -6.13
C ALA A 204 3.46 -14.18 -4.62
N LEU A 205 4.05 -15.27 -4.10
CA LEU A 205 4.45 -15.43 -2.71
C LEU A 205 5.89 -14.97 -2.42
N ASP A 206 6.74 -14.81 -3.44
CA ASP A 206 8.10 -14.27 -3.30
C ASP A 206 8.14 -12.76 -3.57
N ARG A 207 7.97 -11.99 -2.49
CA ARG A 207 7.92 -10.53 -2.53
C ARG A 207 9.15 -9.91 -3.22
N ASN A 208 10.34 -10.37 -2.89
CA ASN A 208 11.58 -9.77 -3.40
C ASN A 208 11.76 -10.03 -4.89
N ARG A 209 11.39 -11.20 -5.33
CA ARG A 209 11.48 -11.61 -6.72
C ARG A 209 10.40 -10.95 -7.56
N LEU A 210 9.17 -10.92 -7.06
CA LEU A 210 8.03 -10.24 -7.67
C LEU A 210 8.35 -8.75 -7.91
N ASP A 211 8.92 -8.08 -6.92
CA ASP A 211 9.28 -6.67 -7.02
C ASP A 211 10.31 -6.40 -8.12
N LYS A 212 11.35 -7.22 -8.19
CA LYS A 212 12.37 -7.13 -9.24
C LYS A 212 11.76 -7.38 -10.63
N ILE A 213 10.97 -8.44 -10.79
CA ILE A 213 10.34 -8.77 -12.07
C ILE A 213 9.41 -7.63 -12.49
N PHE A 214 8.57 -7.13 -11.60
CA PHE A 214 7.66 -6.03 -11.93
C PHE A 214 8.37 -4.73 -12.28
N LYS A 215 9.51 -4.44 -11.64
CA LYS A 215 10.33 -3.29 -12.01
C LYS A 215 10.87 -3.39 -13.44
N TYR A 216 11.34 -4.56 -13.86
CA TYR A 216 11.75 -4.79 -15.25
C TYR A 216 10.59 -4.70 -16.23
N MET A 217 9.42 -5.26 -15.86
CA MET A 217 8.22 -5.16 -16.67
C MET A 217 7.74 -3.71 -16.80
N GLU A 218 7.78 -2.91 -15.71
CA GLU A 218 7.43 -1.48 -15.71
C GLU A 218 8.33 -0.70 -16.69
N VAL A 219 9.65 -0.87 -16.61
CA VAL A 219 10.61 -0.25 -17.53
C VAL A 219 10.38 -0.69 -18.98
N GLY A 220 10.05 -1.96 -19.19
CA GLY A 220 9.70 -2.49 -20.51
C GLY A 220 8.47 -1.83 -21.10
N VAL A 221 7.41 -1.67 -20.29
CA VAL A 221 6.17 -0.98 -20.71
C VAL A 221 6.42 0.50 -20.98
N GLU A 222 7.13 1.21 -20.12
CA GLU A 222 7.48 2.62 -20.30
C GLU A 222 8.32 2.86 -21.59
N SER A 223 9.09 1.84 -22.01
CA SER A 223 9.92 1.87 -23.21
C SER A 223 9.24 1.22 -24.42
N ASP A 224 7.94 0.90 -24.35
CA ASP A 224 7.14 0.23 -25.39
C ASP A 224 7.82 -1.03 -25.98
N LYS A 225 8.45 -1.85 -25.12
CA LYS A 225 9.11 -3.09 -25.51
C LYS A 225 8.12 -4.25 -25.54
N SER A 226 8.41 -5.27 -26.37
CA SER A 226 7.63 -6.51 -26.35
C SER A 226 7.93 -7.34 -25.11
N PHE A 227 7.01 -8.25 -24.75
CA PHE A 227 7.23 -9.15 -23.62
C PHE A 227 8.46 -10.04 -23.82
N GLU A 228 8.69 -10.52 -25.05
CA GLU A 228 9.83 -11.38 -25.39
C GLU A 228 11.17 -10.68 -25.08
N TYR A 229 11.26 -9.37 -25.34
CA TYR A 229 12.43 -8.59 -24.96
C TYR A 229 12.61 -8.55 -23.44
N VAL A 230 11.53 -8.29 -22.70
CA VAL A 230 11.57 -8.21 -21.23
C VAL A 230 11.87 -9.59 -20.63
N GLU A 231 11.25 -10.65 -21.13
CA GLU A 231 11.49 -12.02 -20.69
C GLU A 231 12.95 -12.44 -20.86
N ALA A 232 13.56 -12.12 -21.99
CA ALA A 232 14.99 -12.37 -22.23
C ALA A 232 15.87 -11.67 -21.18
N GLN A 233 15.53 -10.43 -20.78
CA GLN A 233 16.22 -9.73 -19.70
C GLN A 233 16.03 -10.42 -18.37
N LEU A 234 14.79 -10.84 -18.03
CA LEU A 234 14.49 -11.53 -16.78
C LEU A 234 15.25 -12.85 -16.65
N ILE A 235 15.40 -13.58 -17.75
CA ILE A 235 16.21 -14.80 -17.80
C ILE A 235 17.71 -14.49 -17.64
N ASN A 236 18.22 -13.49 -18.36
CA ASN A 236 19.62 -13.07 -18.30
C ASN A 236 20.05 -12.64 -16.88
N TYR A 237 19.14 -12.00 -16.13
CA TYR A 237 19.39 -11.59 -14.74
C TYR A 237 19.03 -12.68 -13.72
N ALA A 238 18.76 -13.91 -14.16
CA ALA A 238 18.35 -15.04 -13.33
C ALA A 238 17.14 -14.77 -12.43
N LEU A 239 16.26 -13.87 -12.87
CA LEU A 239 14.97 -13.60 -12.22
C LEU A 239 13.90 -14.63 -12.60
N ILE A 240 14.05 -15.25 -13.77
CA ILE A 240 13.29 -16.43 -14.23
C ILE A 240 14.32 -17.52 -14.53
N GLN A 241 14.19 -18.68 -13.91
CA GLN A 241 15.07 -19.80 -14.18
C GLN A 241 14.59 -20.60 -15.40
N SER A 242 15.50 -21.32 -16.06
CA SER A 242 15.18 -22.04 -17.30
C SER A 242 14.06 -23.06 -17.14
N HIS A 243 13.95 -23.71 -15.98
CA HIS A 243 12.88 -24.68 -15.69
C HIS A 243 11.52 -24.02 -15.40
N GLU A 244 11.50 -22.75 -14.96
CA GLU A 244 10.29 -21.98 -14.69
C GLU A 244 9.75 -21.28 -15.93
N SER A 245 10.62 -20.96 -16.90
CA SER A 245 10.28 -20.17 -18.08
C SER A 245 9.06 -20.73 -18.82
N THR A 246 8.98 -22.04 -19.01
CA THR A 246 7.85 -22.68 -19.69
C THR A 246 6.50 -22.46 -18.97
N ALA A 247 6.50 -22.54 -17.64
CA ALA A 247 5.29 -22.36 -16.84
C ALA A 247 4.93 -20.87 -16.60
N TRP A 248 5.95 -20.01 -16.50
CA TRP A 248 5.79 -18.61 -16.11
C TRP A 248 5.59 -17.66 -17.28
N SER A 249 6.10 -18.00 -18.49
CA SER A 249 6.04 -17.15 -19.67
C SER A 249 4.60 -16.76 -20.03
N LYS A 250 3.70 -17.72 -20.09
CA LYS A 250 2.30 -17.47 -20.49
C LYS A 250 1.54 -16.54 -19.56
N PRO A 251 1.50 -16.75 -18.21
CA PRO A 251 0.81 -15.84 -17.29
C PRO A 251 1.46 -14.47 -17.21
N LEU A 252 2.79 -14.38 -17.20
CA LEU A 252 3.50 -13.10 -17.17
C LEU A 252 3.29 -12.32 -18.46
N LYS A 253 3.32 -12.97 -19.64
CA LYS A 253 3.01 -12.35 -20.93
C LYS A 253 1.60 -11.78 -20.95
N HIS A 254 0.63 -12.53 -20.45
CA HIS A 254 -0.75 -12.08 -20.37
C HIS A 254 -0.86 -10.80 -19.54
N THR A 255 -0.31 -10.81 -18.32
CA THR A 255 -0.30 -9.65 -17.43
C THR A 255 0.43 -8.45 -18.06
N TYR A 256 1.62 -8.69 -18.62
CA TYR A 256 2.42 -7.65 -19.26
C TYR A 256 1.69 -6.95 -20.40
N ASN A 257 1.12 -7.73 -21.33
CA ASN A 257 0.44 -7.19 -22.51
C ASN A 257 -0.78 -6.35 -22.14
N GLN A 258 -1.55 -6.73 -21.13
CA GLN A 258 -2.67 -5.91 -20.66
C GLN A 258 -2.21 -4.55 -20.14
N VAL A 259 -1.10 -4.51 -19.37
CA VAL A 259 -0.55 -3.24 -18.86
C VAL A 259 0.05 -2.42 -20.01
N LEU A 260 0.72 -3.06 -20.96
CA LEU A 260 1.27 -2.40 -22.16
C LEU A 260 0.15 -1.77 -23.02
N ASP A 261 -0.96 -2.47 -23.20
CA ASP A 261 -2.12 -1.95 -23.94
C ASP A 261 -2.75 -0.74 -23.25
N LEU A 262 -2.79 -0.72 -21.92
CA LEU A 262 -3.24 0.45 -21.17
C LEU A 262 -2.25 1.62 -21.30
N HIS A 263 -0.95 1.34 -21.23
CA HIS A 263 0.07 2.36 -21.43
C HIS A 263 -0.06 3.03 -22.80
N ARG A 264 -0.23 2.24 -23.86
CA ARG A 264 -0.47 2.73 -25.25
C ARG A 264 -1.73 3.57 -25.41
N LYS A 265 -2.71 3.39 -24.50
CA LYS A 265 -3.92 4.22 -24.40
C LYS A 265 -3.73 5.46 -23.49
N ASN A 266 -2.48 5.85 -23.20
CA ASN A 266 -2.11 6.94 -22.29
C ASN A 266 -2.60 6.73 -20.84
N TRP A 267 -2.76 5.48 -20.42
CA TRP A 267 -3.02 5.14 -19.03
C TRP A 267 -1.68 4.88 -18.34
N ASN A 268 -1.40 5.66 -17.28
CA ASN A 268 -0.12 5.65 -16.59
C ASN A 268 0.31 4.23 -16.15
N GLY A 269 1.63 3.95 -16.21
CA GLY A 269 2.25 2.67 -15.81
C GLY A 269 2.15 2.29 -14.33
N ILE A 270 1.22 2.91 -13.59
CA ILE A 270 0.95 2.67 -12.18
C ILE A 270 0.44 1.26 -11.88
N TRP A 271 -0.02 0.55 -12.91
CA TRP A 271 -0.68 -0.73 -12.75
C TRP A 271 0.19 -1.80 -12.10
N PHE A 272 1.48 -1.87 -12.44
CA PHE A 272 2.40 -2.79 -11.76
C PHE A 272 2.56 -2.47 -10.28
N LYS A 273 2.51 -1.20 -9.89
CA LYS A 273 2.57 -0.78 -8.47
C LYS A 273 1.30 -1.15 -7.72
N ILE A 274 0.14 -1.02 -8.36
CA ILE A 274 -1.15 -1.44 -7.78
C ILE A 274 -1.15 -2.95 -7.58
N VAL A 275 -0.85 -3.71 -8.63
CA VAL A 275 -0.80 -5.18 -8.59
C VAL A 275 0.19 -5.66 -7.53
N ARG A 276 1.39 -5.09 -7.50
CA ARG A 276 2.42 -5.38 -6.51
C ARG A 276 1.91 -5.24 -5.08
N ASN A 277 1.24 -4.14 -4.77
CA ASN A 277 0.72 -3.88 -3.43
C ASN A 277 -0.31 -4.93 -2.99
N PHE A 278 -1.17 -5.37 -3.90
CA PHE A 278 -2.14 -6.43 -3.60
C PHE A 278 -1.46 -7.76 -3.25
N PHE A 279 -0.44 -8.16 -4.02
CA PHE A 279 0.29 -9.40 -3.73
C PHE A 279 1.19 -9.27 -2.50
N TRP A 280 1.68 -8.08 -2.19
CA TRP A 280 2.46 -7.83 -0.99
C TRP A 280 1.66 -8.03 0.29
N SER A 281 0.37 -7.72 0.29
CA SER A 281 -0.49 -8.02 1.45
C SER A 281 -0.56 -9.52 1.74
N ALA A 282 -0.61 -10.35 0.69
CA ALA A 282 -0.61 -11.80 0.83
C ALA A 282 0.72 -12.35 1.38
N THR A 283 1.84 -11.69 1.10
CA THR A 283 3.19 -12.10 1.53
C THR A 283 3.64 -11.39 2.82
N ALA A 284 2.80 -10.56 3.41
CA ALA A 284 3.14 -9.85 4.65
C ALA A 284 3.38 -10.79 5.85
N GLY A 285 2.95 -12.05 5.75
CA GLY A 285 3.11 -13.06 6.80
C GLY A 285 2.06 -12.94 7.90
N GLN A 286 2.32 -13.58 9.03
CA GLN A 286 1.42 -13.57 10.18
C GLN A 286 1.67 -12.35 11.07
N PHE A 287 0.64 -11.90 11.77
CA PHE A 287 0.66 -10.81 12.71
C PHE A 287 0.23 -11.29 14.09
N ASP A 288 0.90 -10.78 15.13
CA ASP A 288 0.62 -11.14 16.51
C ASP A 288 -0.54 -10.33 17.09
N LEU A 289 -0.71 -9.10 16.57
CA LEU A 289 -1.77 -8.20 16.97
C LEU A 289 -2.43 -7.59 15.73
N VAL A 290 -3.76 -7.70 15.67
CA VAL A 290 -4.58 -7.00 14.66
C VAL A 290 -5.46 -6.00 15.39
N VAL A 291 -5.35 -4.72 15.02
CA VAL A 291 -6.10 -3.63 15.64
C VAL A 291 -6.53 -2.63 14.56
N GLY A 292 -7.76 -2.16 14.61
CA GLY A 292 -8.29 -1.21 13.65
C GLY A 292 -9.77 -0.92 13.90
N ASN A 293 -10.30 0.00 13.12
CA ASN A 293 -11.73 0.30 13.06
C ASN A 293 -12.22 0.07 11.63
N PRO A 294 -12.70 -1.15 11.29
CA PRO A 294 -13.09 -1.46 9.93
C PRO A 294 -14.33 -0.68 9.47
N PRO A 295 -14.51 -0.49 8.16
CA PRO A 295 -15.66 0.22 7.62
C PRO A 295 -16.99 -0.42 8.01
N TRP A 296 -17.93 0.39 8.49
CA TRP A 296 -19.27 -0.03 8.92
C TRP A 296 -20.25 0.04 7.74
N VAL A 297 -20.05 -0.83 6.74
CA VAL A 297 -20.90 -0.90 5.56
C VAL A 297 -21.73 -2.19 5.57
N ARG A 298 -23.06 -2.04 5.45
CA ARG A 298 -23.93 -3.22 5.35
C ARG A 298 -23.61 -3.99 4.06
N TRP A 299 -23.62 -5.32 4.13
CA TRP A 299 -23.40 -6.19 2.97
C TRP A 299 -24.24 -5.79 1.74
N SER A 300 -25.52 -5.46 1.94
CA SER A 300 -26.41 -5.03 0.87
C SER A 300 -26.04 -3.70 0.22
N LYS A 301 -25.17 -2.92 0.82
CA LYS A 301 -24.68 -1.63 0.29
C LYS A 301 -23.35 -1.73 -0.44
N LEU A 302 -22.68 -2.87 -0.33
CA LEU A 302 -21.47 -3.12 -1.10
C LEU A 302 -21.79 -3.30 -2.58
N PRO A 303 -20.93 -2.83 -3.51
CA PRO A 303 -21.09 -3.04 -4.95
C PRO A 303 -21.20 -4.54 -5.29
N ASP A 304 -22.07 -4.89 -6.24
CA ASP A 304 -22.34 -6.31 -6.60
C ASP A 304 -21.08 -7.07 -7.00
N LEU A 305 -20.21 -6.45 -7.79
CA LEU A 305 -18.93 -7.04 -8.21
C LEU A 305 -17.99 -7.31 -7.03
N TYR A 306 -17.96 -6.40 -6.05
CA TYR A 306 -17.15 -6.59 -4.86
C TYR A 306 -17.72 -7.71 -3.98
N ARG A 307 -19.05 -7.72 -3.76
CA ARG A 307 -19.72 -8.80 -3.02
C ARG A 307 -19.45 -10.17 -3.63
N ALA A 308 -19.59 -10.30 -4.94
CA ALA A 308 -19.30 -11.55 -5.66
C ALA A 308 -17.85 -12.01 -5.47
N ARG A 309 -16.91 -11.07 -5.42
CA ARG A 309 -15.48 -11.36 -5.21
C ARG A 309 -15.16 -11.85 -3.80
N VAL A 310 -15.67 -11.18 -2.77
CA VAL A 310 -15.33 -11.49 -1.38
C VAL A 310 -16.21 -12.59 -0.76
N LYS A 311 -17.36 -12.90 -1.37
CA LYS A 311 -18.30 -13.89 -0.86
C LYS A 311 -17.66 -15.28 -0.61
N PRO A 312 -16.87 -15.86 -1.53
CA PRO A 312 -16.22 -17.15 -1.28
C PRO A 312 -15.28 -17.14 -0.07
N THR A 313 -14.58 -16.04 0.14
CA THR A 313 -13.70 -15.87 1.32
C THR A 313 -14.54 -15.81 2.61
N CYS A 314 -15.63 -15.04 2.58
CA CYS A 314 -16.53 -14.94 3.73
C CYS A 314 -17.19 -16.28 4.08
N GLU A 315 -17.61 -17.05 3.08
CA GLU A 315 -18.16 -18.41 3.25
C GLU A 315 -17.13 -19.38 3.82
N HIS A 316 -15.89 -19.33 3.32
CA HIS A 316 -14.77 -20.15 3.80
C HIS A 316 -14.51 -19.93 5.30
N TYR A 317 -14.56 -18.69 5.76
CA TYR A 317 -14.36 -18.34 7.18
C TYR A 317 -15.65 -18.35 8.03
N GLY A 318 -16.77 -18.85 7.50
CA GLY A 318 -18.02 -19.00 8.24
C GLY A 318 -18.68 -17.68 8.66
N ILE A 319 -18.48 -16.62 7.86
CA ILE A 319 -19.08 -15.30 8.13
C ILE A 319 -20.54 -15.23 7.64
N PHE A 320 -20.97 -16.19 6.83
CA PHE A 320 -22.33 -16.38 6.36
C PHE A 320 -22.84 -17.76 6.78
#